data_63b89a8318ec126da851ba93ba0b6ed4
#
_entry.id   63b89a8318ec126da851ba93ba0b6ed4
#
_cell.length_a   1.000
_cell.length_b   1.000
_cell.length_c   1.000
_cell.angle_alpha   90.00
_cell.angle_beta   90.00
_cell.angle_gamma   90.00
#
_symmetry.space_group_name_H-M   'P 1'
#
loop_
_entity.id
_entity.type
_entity.pdbx_description
1 polymer ?
#
loop_
_entity_poly.entity_id
_entity_poly.type
_entity_poly.pdbx_seq_one_letter_code
_entity_poly.pdbx_strand_id
1 'polypeptide(L)'
;MKINTCNLLIKTDKDISQESNKLRGYIGNKFKNHPLLHNHYGNEKFLYSYPLVQYHILDGQAMIFGIEEGVDVLKDISGDLKELNLDHTHYSIEEKIIREKEADVNTSNEKYHYKFITPWLALNTQNFKKYNNLDDWKEKKLFLNKILIGNILSMAKGLGIIVNRRIYVKTHLEPVSVNYKSVKMLGFTGEFKVRFKIPDYFGFGKGVSQGFGSVKQIIDEE
;
A
#
# COMPACT_ATOMS: atom_id res chain seq x y z
N MET A 1 5.27 16.70 8.60
CA MET A 1 3.83 16.67 8.92
C MET A 1 3.57 15.39 9.68
N LYS A 2 2.80 15.48 10.76
CA LYS A 2 2.31 14.33 11.50
C LYS A 2 0.96 13.90 10.92
N ILE A 3 0.74 12.63 10.82
CA ILE A 3 -0.50 12.01 10.33
C ILE A 3 -0.90 10.87 11.25
N ASN A 4 -2.20 10.66 11.38
CA ASN A 4 -2.74 9.54 12.14
C ASN A 4 -2.79 8.30 11.27
N THR A 5 -2.37 7.17 11.81
CA THR A 5 -2.44 5.86 11.15
C THR A 5 -3.03 4.81 12.09
N CYS A 6 -3.66 3.80 11.54
CA CYS A 6 -4.24 2.70 12.27
C CYS A 6 -4.01 1.38 11.54
N ASN A 7 -3.60 0.35 12.27
CA ASN A 7 -3.62 -1.03 11.80
C ASN A 7 -4.77 -1.77 12.50
N LEU A 8 -5.74 -2.24 11.75
CA LEU A 8 -6.71 -3.24 12.21
C LEU A 8 -6.20 -4.61 11.78
N LEU A 9 -5.58 -5.32 12.73
CA LEU A 9 -5.13 -6.71 12.56
C LEU A 9 -6.29 -7.64 12.87
N ILE A 10 -6.53 -8.63 12.02
CA ILE A 10 -7.62 -9.59 12.13
C ILE A 10 -7.01 -10.97 12.13
N LYS A 11 -7.06 -11.63 13.29
CA LYS A 11 -6.66 -13.02 13.46
C LYS A 11 -7.86 -13.93 13.23
N THR A 12 -7.67 -14.94 12.41
CA THR A 12 -8.71 -15.90 12.02
C THR A 12 -8.36 -17.31 12.47
N ASP A 13 -9.36 -18.20 12.52
CA ASP A 13 -9.26 -19.62 12.90
C ASP A 13 -8.25 -20.42 12.05
N LYS A 14 -7.89 -19.92 10.88
CA LYS A 14 -6.91 -20.50 9.96
C LYS A 14 -6.30 -19.42 9.09
N ASP A 15 -5.15 -19.69 8.49
CA ASP A 15 -4.47 -18.78 7.59
C ASP A 15 -5.31 -18.47 6.34
N ILE A 16 -5.34 -17.20 5.96
CA ILE A 16 -6.05 -16.73 4.78
C ILE A 16 -5.19 -16.97 3.55
N SER A 17 -5.71 -17.75 2.61
CA SER A 17 -5.04 -18.07 1.34
C SER A 17 -5.40 -17.15 0.18
N GLN A 18 -6.45 -16.32 0.33
CA GLN A 18 -6.91 -15.41 -0.70
C GLN A 18 -6.04 -14.15 -0.76
N GLU A 19 -6.11 -13.48 -1.91
CA GLU A 19 -5.43 -12.20 -2.11
C GLU A 19 -6.16 -11.04 -1.41
N SER A 20 -5.44 -9.97 -1.11
CA SER A 20 -5.96 -8.75 -0.45
C SER A 20 -7.13 -8.08 -1.18
N ASN A 21 -7.25 -8.29 -2.52
CA ASN A 21 -8.39 -7.79 -3.30
C ASN A 21 -9.73 -8.42 -2.86
N LYS A 22 -9.70 -9.70 -2.40
CA LYS A 22 -10.89 -10.40 -1.89
C LYS A 22 -11.31 -9.83 -0.53
N LEU A 23 -10.33 -9.55 0.34
CA LEU A 23 -10.58 -8.86 1.61
C LEU A 23 -11.21 -7.49 1.36
N ARG A 24 -10.63 -6.67 0.45
CA ARG A 24 -11.18 -5.38 0.06
C ARG A 24 -12.61 -5.49 -0.49
N GLY A 25 -12.86 -6.48 -1.36
CA GLY A 25 -14.19 -6.72 -1.93
C GLY A 25 -15.22 -7.07 -0.86
N TYR A 26 -14.87 -7.95 0.06
CA TYR A 26 -15.74 -8.35 1.17
C TYR A 26 -16.06 -7.16 2.09
N ILE A 27 -15.05 -6.47 2.60
CA ILE A 27 -15.22 -5.33 3.51
C ILE A 27 -16.03 -4.21 2.84
N GLY A 28 -15.68 -3.86 1.61
CA GLY A 28 -16.39 -2.86 0.87
C GLY A 28 -17.87 -3.23 0.65
N ASN A 29 -18.19 -4.46 0.27
CA ASN A 29 -19.57 -4.90 0.10
C ASN A 29 -20.37 -4.96 1.40
N LYS A 30 -19.71 -5.32 2.52
CA LYS A 30 -20.35 -5.37 3.84
C LYS A 30 -20.67 -3.98 4.38
N PHE A 31 -19.79 -3.01 4.18
CA PHE A 31 -19.86 -1.66 4.75
C PHE A 31 -20.04 -0.59 3.65
N LYS A 32 -21.08 -0.72 2.84
CA LYS A 32 -21.33 0.15 1.67
C LYS A 32 -21.48 1.64 2.00
N ASN A 33 -21.83 1.98 3.22
CA ASN A 33 -22.03 3.35 3.67
C ASN A 33 -20.71 4.11 3.92
N HIS A 34 -19.56 3.45 3.85
CA HIS A 34 -18.25 4.07 4.02
C HIS A 34 -17.51 4.19 2.68
N PRO A 35 -17.58 5.33 2.00
CA PRO A 35 -16.95 5.50 0.66
C PRO A 35 -15.46 5.21 0.61
N LEU A 36 -14.72 5.49 1.69
CA LEU A 36 -13.28 5.25 1.78
C LEU A 36 -12.90 3.77 1.65
N LEU A 37 -13.80 2.84 2.02
CA LEU A 37 -13.57 1.39 1.88
C LEU A 37 -13.57 0.92 0.41
N HIS A 38 -14.23 1.69 -0.46
CA HIS A 38 -14.36 1.38 -1.88
C HIS A 38 -13.47 2.26 -2.78
N ASN A 39 -12.95 3.37 -2.28
CA ASN A 39 -12.33 4.44 -3.08
C ASN A 39 -13.27 5.04 -4.14
N HIS A 40 -14.58 5.10 -3.87
CA HIS A 40 -15.58 5.69 -4.74
C HIS A 40 -16.45 6.68 -3.95
N TYR A 41 -16.63 7.89 -4.47
CA TYR A 41 -17.66 8.82 -4.03
C TYR A 41 -18.79 8.84 -5.07
N GLY A 42 -19.96 8.26 -4.74
CA GLY A 42 -21.14 8.26 -5.62
C GLY A 42 -20.94 7.49 -6.92
N ASN A 43 -21.94 7.53 -7.79
CA ASN A 43 -22.00 6.67 -8.98
C ASN A 43 -21.00 6.99 -10.11
N GLU A 44 -20.17 8.04 -10.04
CA GLU A 44 -19.35 8.44 -11.21
C GLU A 44 -17.96 9.04 -10.93
N LYS A 45 -17.52 9.25 -9.69
CA LYS A 45 -16.19 9.85 -9.45
C LYS A 45 -15.27 8.93 -8.66
N PHE A 46 -14.27 8.38 -9.35
CA PHE A 46 -13.10 7.80 -8.69
C PHE A 46 -12.35 8.89 -7.93
N LEU A 47 -12.12 8.68 -6.65
CA LEU A 47 -11.13 9.47 -5.93
C LEU A 47 -9.74 9.11 -6.48
N TYR A 48 -9.22 9.93 -7.38
CA TYR A 48 -7.81 9.88 -7.80
C TYR A 48 -6.88 10.45 -6.73
N SER A 49 -7.23 10.27 -5.46
CA SER A 49 -6.40 10.61 -4.31
C SER A 49 -5.67 9.36 -3.80
N TYR A 50 -4.68 9.58 -2.98
CA TYR A 50 -3.99 8.47 -2.30
C TYR A 50 -4.98 7.69 -1.43
N PRO A 51 -5.04 6.34 -1.50
CA PRO A 51 -6.02 5.55 -0.75
C PRO A 51 -5.79 5.66 0.76
N LEU A 52 -6.78 6.17 1.48
CA LEU A 52 -6.74 6.29 2.94
C LEU A 52 -7.06 4.97 3.66
N VAL A 53 -7.57 3.97 2.94
CA VAL A 53 -7.74 2.60 3.44
C VAL A 53 -7.07 1.63 2.47
N GLN A 54 -6.18 0.79 3.01
CA GLN A 54 -5.37 -0.17 2.26
C GLN A 54 -5.52 -1.55 2.90
N TYR A 55 -5.64 -2.59 2.07
CA TYR A 55 -5.92 -3.95 2.52
C TYR A 55 -4.73 -4.86 2.27
N HIS A 56 -4.39 -5.69 3.24
CA HIS A 56 -3.26 -6.59 3.18
C HIS A 56 -3.64 -8.00 3.65
N ILE A 57 -3.08 -9.01 3.02
CA ILE A 57 -2.92 -10.35 3.58
C ILE A 57 -1.42 -10.57 3.66
N LEU A 58 -0.89 -10.66 4.86
CA LEU A 58 0.54 -10.83 5.15
C LEU A 58 0.70 -12.08 6.01
N ASP A 59 1.47 -13.04 5.53
CA ASP A 59 1.71 -14.31 6.21
C ASP A 59 0.41 -14.98 6.70
N GLY A 60 -0.61 -15.02 5.84
CA GLY A 60 -1.91 -15.61 6.13
C GLY A 60 -2.83 -14.77 7.04
N GLN A 61 -2.42 -13.59 7.48
CA GLN A 61 -3.20 -12.72 8.36
C GLN A 61 -3.76 -11.50 7.62
N ALA A 62 -5.02 -11.17 7.87
CA ALA A 62 -5.62 -9.98 7.34
C ALA A 62 -5.23 -8.74 8.16
N MET A 63 -4.86 -7.69 7.46
CA MET A 63 -4.62 -6.37 8.03
C MET A 63 -5.28 -5.31 7.17
N ILE A 64 -5.99 -4.38 7.80
CA ILE A 64 -6.51 -3.19 7.13
C ILE A 64 -5.79 -1.97 7.71
N PHE A 65 -5.19 -1.19 6.83
CA PHE A 65 -4.41 -0.01 7.20
C PHE A 65 -5.20 1.25 6.90
N GLY A 66 -5.43 2.08 7.92
CA GLY A 66 -6.14 3.36 7.83
C GLY A 66 -5.18 4.54 7.98
N ILE A 67 -5.45 5.63 7.27
CA ILE A 67 -4.70 6.88 7.27
C ILE A 67 -5.71 8.03 7.44
N GLU A 68 -5.47 8.94 8.37
CA GLU A 68 -6.31 10.09 8.68
C GLU A 68 -7.78 9.65 8.85
N GLU A 69 -8.73 10.13 8.03
CA GLU A 69 -10.15 9.74 8.11
C GLU A 69 -10.37 8.24 7.94
N GLY A 70 -9.42 7.53 7.34
CA GLY A 70 -9.42 6.05 7.29
C GLY A 70 -9.30 5.40 8.66
N VAL A 71 -8.69 6.08 9.65
CA VAL A 71 -8.58 5.60 11.04
C VAL A 71 -9.97 5.49 11.66
N ASP A 72 -10.78 6.54 11.55
CA ASP A 72 -12.13 6.58 12.13
C ASP A 72 -13.03 5.53 11.47
N VAL A 73 -12.95 5.38 10.15
CA VAL A 73 -13.69 4.33 9.42
C VAL A 73 -13.33 2.94 9.93
N LEU A 74 -12.06 2.64 10.21
CA LEU A 74 -11.65 1.33 10.74
C LEU A 74 -12.17 1.09 12.15
N LYS A 75 -12.22 2.11 13.00
CA LYS A 75 -12.82 2.02 14.33
C LYS A 75 -14.31 1.71 14.23
N ASP A 76 -15.04 2.45 13.38
CA ASP A 76 -16.48 2.29 13.19
C ASP A 76 -16.86 0.87 12.76
N ILE A 77 -16.15 0.32 11.77
CA ILE A 77 -16.49 -1.01 11.24
C ILE A 77 -15.98 -2.17 12.10
N SER A 78 -15.01 -1.94 12.98
CA SER A 78 -14.33 -3.01 13.72
C SER A 78 -15.28 -3.78 14.63
N GLY A 79 -16.26 -3.11 15.24
CA GLY A 79 -17.27 -3.73 16.12
C GLY A 79 -18.17 -4.73 15.40
N ASP A 80 -18.57 -4.39 14.19
CA ASP A 80 -19.51 -5.16 13.36
C ASP A 80 -18.85 -6.22 12.48
N LEU A 81 -17.51 -6.26 12.46
CA LEU A 81 -16.75 -7.25 11.72
C LEU A 81 -16.57 -8.51 12.58
N LYS A 82 -17.42 -9.53 12.36
CA LYS A 82 -17.42 -10.77 13.16
C LYS A 82 -16.84 -11.98 12.43
N GLU A 83 -16.78 -11.92 11.09
CA GLU A 83 -16.33 -12.99 10.22
C GLU A 83 -15.77 -12.42 8.92
N LEU A 84 -15.02 -13.22 8.18
CA LEU A 84 -14.61 -12.92 6.81
C LEU A 84 -15.11 -14.04 5.88
N ASN A 85 -15.80 -13.66 4.80
CA ASN A 85 -16.18 -14.56 3.72
C ASN A 85 -15.44 -14.15 2.45
N LEU A 86 -14.35 -14.83 2.16
CA LEU A 86 -13.46 -14.48 1.06
C LEU A 86 -13.52 -15.58 -0.01
N ASP A 87 -14.09 -15.24 -1.17
CA ASP A 87 -14.16 -16.14 -2.33
C ASP A 87 -14.72 -17.54 -1.96
N HIS A 88 -15.90 -17.55 -1.32
CA HIS A 88 -16.60 -18.74 -0.80
C HIS A 88 -15.93 -19.46 0.38
N THR A 89 -14.83 -18.96 0.90
CA THR A 89 -14.20 -19.48 2.12
C THR A 89 -14.59 -18.65 3.33
N HIS A 90 -15.15 -19.31 4.33
CA HIS A 90 -15.48 -18.69 5.61
C HIS A 90 -14.28 -18.75 6.57
N TYR A 91 -14.05 -17.64 7.26
CA TYR A 91 -13.05 -17.48 8.33
C TYR A 91 -13.74 -16.91 9.56
N SER A 92 -13.65 -17.59 10.67
CA SER A 92 -14.09 -17.08 11.98
C SER A 92 -13.02 -16.15 12.55
N ILE A 93 -13.43 -14.95 12.98
CA ILE A 93 -12.50 -14.01 13.59
C ILE A 93 -12.33 -14.38 15.06
N GLU A 94 -11.10 -14.70 15.47
CA GLU A 94 -10.74 -15.00 16.87
C GLU A 94 -10.37 -13.73 17.63
N GLU A 95 -9.65 -12.83 16.99
CA GLU A 95 -9.14 -11.61 17.63
C GLU A 95 -9.05 -10.46 16.63
N LYS A 96 -9.32 -9.24 17.11
CA LYS A 96 -9.11 -7.99 16.39
C LYS A 96 -8.27 -7.05 17.23
N ILE A 97 -7.16 -6.58 16.68
CA ILE A 97 -6.24 -5.67 17.38
C ILE A 97 -6.19 -4.37 16.59
N ILE A 98 -6.59 -3.27 17.23
CA ILE A 98 -6.45 -1.92 16.70
C ILE A 98 -5.18 -1.30 17.28
N ARG A 99 -4.27 -0.86 16.42
CA ARG A 99 -3.05 -0.14 16.82
C ARG A 99 -3.01 1.20 16.11
N GLU A 100 -3.25 2.26 16.87
CA GLU A 100 -3.15 3.63 16.39
C GLU A 100 -1.75 4.18 16.64
N LYS A 101 -1.27 4.99 15.71
CA LYS A 101 0.03 5.64 15.79
C LYS A 101 0.00 6.97 15.05
N GLU A 102 0.52 8.02 15.68
CA GLU A 102 0.90 9.23 14.99
C GLU A 102 2.27 9.00 14.31
N ALA A 103 2.38 9.29 13.04
CA ALA A 103 3.56 9.04 12.25
C ALA A 103 4.02 10.29 11.50
N ASP A 104 5.34 10.49 11.40
CA ASP A 104 5.93 11.58 10.62
C ASP A 104 6.02 11.20 9.14
N VAL A 105 5.54 12.10 8.27
CA VAL A 105 5.71 12.01 6.81
C VAL A 105 6.28 13.34 6.33
N ASN A 106 7.54 13.34 5.91
CA ASN A 106 8.21 14.56 5.44
C ASN A 106 9.54 14.27 4.74
N THR A 107 10.06 15.30 4.08
CA THR A 107 11.46 15.29 3.61
C THR A 107 12.41 15.32 4.81
N SER A 108 13.55 14.67 4.71
CA SER A 108 14.57 14.58 5.74
C SER A 108 15.98 14.82 5.19
N ASN A 109 16.90 15.21 6.06
CA ASN A 109 18.34 15.18 5.76
C ASN A 109 18.92 13.77 5.92
N GLU A 110 18.27 12.94 6.72
CA GLU A 110 18.65 11.55 6.94
C GLU A 110 18.18 10.67 5.77
N LYS A 111 18.90 9.58 5.56
CA LYS A 111 18.52 8.53 4.63
C LYS A 111 17.78 7.44 5.39
N TYR A 112 16.56 7.16 4.99
CA TYR A 112 15.79 6.02 5.47
C TYR A 112 15.91 4.86 4.50
N HIS A 113 15.99 3.65 5.04
CA HIS A 113 16.07 2.41 4.28
C HIS A 113 14.74 1.68 4.40
N TYR A 114 14.15 1.30 3.26
CA TYR A 114 12.86 0.61 3.18
C TYR A 114 12.96 -0.64 2.34
N LYS A 115 12.14 -1.64 2.66
CA LYS A 115 11.85 -2.77 1.78
C LYS A 115 10.40 -2.76 1.33
N PHE A 116 10.15 -3.20 0.12
CA PHE A 116 8.81 -3.56 -0.33
C PHE A 116 8.42 -4.91 0.29
N ILE A 117 7.43 -4.89 1.18
CA ILE A 117 6.87 -6.11 1.80
C ILE A 117 5.84 -6.78 0.91
N THR A 118 5.34 -6.07 -0.10
CA THR A 118 4.50 -6.59 -1.17
C THR A 118 5.02 -6.06 -2.51
N PRO A 119 4.79 -6.78 -3.63
CA PRO A 119 5.30 -6.37 -4.93
C PRO A 119 4.84 -4.97 -5.34
N TRP A 120 5.77 -4.15 -5.79
CA TRP A 120 5.49 -2.81 -6.31
C TRP A 120 5.12 -2.86 -7.79
N LEU A 121 3.91 -2.46 -8.15
CA LEU A 121 3.43 -2.32 -9.53
C LEU A 121 3.78 -0.92 -10.04
N ALA A 122 5.03 -0.75 -10.48
CA ALA A 122 5.61 0.52 -10.87
C ALA A 122 5.12 1.01 -12.24
N LEU A 123 4.86 0.07 -13.17
CA LEU A 123 4.77 0.36 -14.59
C LEU A 123 3.32 0.41 -15.07
N ASN A 124 2.92 1.56 -15.61
CA ASN A 124 1.74 1.64 -16.47
C ASN A 124 2.11 1.14 -17.89
N THR A 125 1.15 1.06 -18.79
CA THR A 125 1.33 0.54 -20.16
C THR A 125 2.45 1.27 -20.93
N GLN A 126 2.55 2.60 -20.81
CA GLN A 126 3.58 3.38 -21.48
C GLN A 126 4.97 3.15 -20.86
N ASN A 127 5.03 3.15 -19.52
CA ASN A 127 6.27 2.92 -18.80
C ASN A 127 6.77 1.48 -18.97
N PHE A 128 5.88 0.50 -19.11
CA PHE A 128 6.25 -0.87 -19.41
C PHE A 128 6.95 -0.99 -20.77
N LYS A 129 6.41 -0.35 -21.82
CA LYS A 129 7.06 -0.30 -23.13
C LYS A 129 8.43 0.35 -23.05
N LYS A 130 8.55 1.50 -22.35
CA LYS A 130 9.83 2.18 -22.15
C LYS A 130 10.84 1.31 -21.41
N TYR A 131 10.43 0.67 -20.32
CA TYR A 131 11.28 -0.19 -19.52
C TYR A 131 11.84 -1.37 -20.31
N ASN A 132 11.02 -2.00 -21.15
CA ASN A 132 11.45 -3.13 -21.98
C ASN A 132 12.40 -2.72 -23.13
N ASN A 133 12.34 -1.47 -23.57
CA ASN A 133 13.26 -0.94 -24.59
C ASN A 133 14.60 -0.47 -24.03
N LEU A 134 14.80 -0.51 -22.71
CA LEU A 134 16.09 -0.24 -22.08
C LEU A 134 16.90 -1.53 -22.02
N ASP A 135 18.10 -1.54 -22.56
CA ASP A 135 18.98 -2.72 -22.57
C ASP A 135 19.85 -2.77 -21.31
N ASP A 136 20.35 -1.62 -20.85
CA ASP A 136 21.24 -1.52 -19.70
C ASP A 136 20.48 -1.55 -18.37
N TRP A 137 20.95 -2.41 -17.45
CA TRP A 137 20.40 -2.49 -16.10
C TRP A 137 20.51 -1.18 -15.30
N LYS A 138 21.53 -0.36 -15.56
CA LYS A 138 21.70 0.96 -14.92
C LYS A 138 20.60 1.91 -15.37
N GLU A 139 20.27 1.91 -16.67
CA GLU A 139 19.18 2.71 -17.20
C GLU A 139 17.82 2.26 -16.65
N LYS A 140 17.57 0.95 -16.59
CA LYS A 140 16.37 0.38 -15.94
C LYS A 140 16.25 0.83 -14.49
N LYS A 141 17.35 0.78 -13.74
CA LYS A 141 17.39 1.24 -12.35
C LYS A 141 17.11 2.74 -12.23
N LEU A 142 17.73 3.58 -13.05
CA LEU A 142 17.48 5.02 -13.05
C LEU A 142 16.03 5.35 -13.43
N PHE A 143 15.46 4.58 -14.35
CA PHE A 143 14.06 4.72 -14.75
C PHE A 143 13.11 4.38 -13.59
N LEU A 144 13.34 3.27 -12.89
CA LEU A 144 12.56 2.89 -11.70
C LEU A 144 12.72 3.91 -10.56
N ASN A 145 13.92 4.45 -10.33
CA ASN A 145 14.13 5.51 -9.36
C ASN A 145 13.23 6.73 -9.63
N LYS A 146 13.14 7.16 -10.91
CA LYS A 146 12.28 8.29 -11.31
C LYS A 146 10.79 7.98 -11.05
N ILE A 147 10.34 6.76 -11.35
CA ILE A 147 8.96 6.35 -11.10
C ILE A 147 8.66 6.35 -9.60
N LEU A 148 9.56 5.82 -8.77
CA LEU A 148 9.35 5.78 -7.32
C LEU A 148 9.30 7.19 -6.72
N ILE A 149 10.17 8.11 -7.18
CA ILE A 149 10.09 9.52 -6.80
C ILE A 149 8.70 10.09 -7.16
N GLY A 150 8.21 9.84 -8.37
CA GLY A 150 6.88 10.26 -8.80
C GLY A 150 5.76 9.69 -7.93
N ASN A 151 5.87 8.41 -7.51
CA ASN A 151 4.89 7.80 -6.61
C ASN A 151 4.93 8.43 -5.21
N ILE A 152 6.12 8.71 -4.65
CA ILE A 152 6.26 9.39 -3.35
C ILE A 152 5.64 10.80 -3.42
N LEU A 153 5.90 11.55 -4.49
CA LEU A 153 5.32 12.88 -4.69
C LEU A 153 3.79 12.82 -4.86
N SER A 154 3.28 11.80 -5.55
CA SER A 154 1.83 11.59 -5.71
C SER A 154 1.16 11.27 -4.38
N MET A 155 1.77 10.42 -3.55
CA MET A 155 1.33 10.13 -2.19
C MET A 155 1.33 11.40 -1.35
N ALA A 156 2.44 12.14 -1.32
CA ALA A 156 2.56 13.39 -0.56
C ALA A 156 1.48 14.40 -0.97
N LYS A 157 1.27 14.59 -2.29
CA LYS A 157 0.20 15.46 -2.81
C LYS A 157 -1.19 14.99 -2.36
N GLY A 158 -1.46 13.68 -2.42
CA GLY A 158 -2.74 13.09 -2.03
C GLY A 158 -3.05 13.25 -0.55
N LEU A 159 -2.02 13.38 0.30
CA LEU A 159 -2.11 13.62 1.74
C LEU A 159 -1.95 15.12 2.11
N GLY A 160 -1.89 16.03 1.15
CA GLY A 160 -1.71 17.45 1.41
C GLY A 160 -0.31 17.83 1.94
N ILE A 161 0.69 16.95 1.75
CA ILE A 161 2.06 17.16 2.24
C ILE A 161 2.83 18.01 1.21
N ILE A 162 3.36 19.16 1.66
CA ILE A 162 4.19 20.02 0.83
C ILE A 162 5.62 19.49 0.81
N VAL A 163 6.10 19.16 -0.40
CA VAL A 163 7.47 18.72 -0.63
C VAL A 163 8.27 19.87 -1.23
N ASN A 164 9.08 20.52 -0.39
CA ASN A 164 9.87 21.70 -0.75
C ASN A 164 11.34 21.41 -1.07
N ARG A 165 11.73 20.13 -1.10
CA ARG A 165 13.10 19.68 -1.38
C ARG A 165 13.09 18.59 -2.45
N ARG A 166 14.19 18.51 -3.21
CA ARG A 166 14.39 17.43 -4.18
C ARG A 166 14.53 16.09 -3.46
N ILE A 167 13.73 15.12 -3.89
CA ILE A 167 13.80 13.74 -3.41
C ILE A 167 14.83 12.96 -4.24
N TYR A 168 15.70 12.22 -3.56
CA TYR A 168 16.66 11.30 -4.17
C TYR A 168 16.35 9.90 -3.67
N VAL A 169 16.23 8.97 -4.62
CA VAL A 169 15.98 7.55 -4.36
C VAL A 169 17.11 6.73 -4.95
N LYS A 170 17.53 5.69 -4.24
CA LYS A 170 18.43 4.65 -4.74
C LYS A 170 17.78 3.30 -4.49
N THR A 171 17.37 2.63 -5.56
CA THR A 171 16.72 1.31 -5.48
C THR A 171 17.70 0.16 -5.66
N HIS A 172 17.36 -0.97 -5.08
CA HIS A 172 17.91 -2.30 -5.36
C HIS A 172 16.72 -3.24 -5.47
N LEU A 173 16.27 -3.49 -6.70
CA LEU A 173 14.98 -4.14 -6.98
C LEU A 173 15.17 -5.30 -7.94
N GLU A 174 14.35 -6.33 -7.73
CA GLU A 174 14.25 -7.50 -8.58
C GLU A 174 12.86 -7.58 -9.20
N PRO A 175 12.76 -7.94 -10.49
CA PRO A 175 11.49 -8.12 -11.15
C PRO A 175 10.80 -9.40 -10.67
N VAL A 176 9.48 -9.34 -10.50
CA VAL A 176 8.64 -10.46 -10.11
C VAL A 176 7.35 -10.47 -10.94
N SER A 177 6.89 -11.65 -11.32
CA SER A 177 5.58 -11.81 -11.97
C SER A 177 4.48 -11.86 -10.91
N VAL A 178 3.46 -11.03 -11.03
CA VAL A 178 2.31 -10.99 -10.13
C VAL A 178 0.99 -10.97 -10.89
N ASN A 179 -0.07 -11.45 -10.26
CA ASN A 179 -1.41 -11.34 -10.79
C ASN A 179 -2.06 -10.05 -10.25
N TYR A 180 -2.61 -9.24 -11.15
CA TYR A 180 -3.41 -8.08 -10.80
C TYR A 180 -4.69 -8.07 -11.61
N LYS A 181 -5.84 -8.24 -10.96
CA LYS A 181 -7.16 -8.34 -11.63
C LYS A 181 -7.16 -9.37 -12.76
N SER A 182 -6.65 -10.57 -12.47
CA SER A 182 -6.52 -11.70 -13.42
C SER A 182 -5.58 -11.47 -14.61
N VAL A 183 -4.78 -10.41 -14.59
CA VAL A 183 -3.75 -10.13 -15.61
C VAL A 183 -2.36 -10.28 -14.99
N LYS A 184 -1.49 -11.03 -15.67
CA LYS A 184 -0.06 -11.10 -15.29
C LYS A 184 0.61 -9.75 -15.53
N MET A 185 1.25 -9.20 -14.50
CA MET A 185 1.97 -7.94 -14.54
C MET A 185 3.38 -8.10 -13.99
N LEU A 186 4.28 -7.24 -14.50
CA LEU A 186 5.61 -7.09 -13.95
C LEU A 186 5.53 -6.20 -12.71
N GLY A 187 5.86 -6.78 -11.56
CA GLY A 187 6.09 -6.06 -10.31
C GLY A 187 7.56 -6.08 -9.93
N PHE A 188 7.88 -5.42 -8.83
CA PHE A 188 9.23 -5.35 -8.28
C PHE A 188 9.21 -5.58 -6.79
N THR A 189 10.16 -6.38 -6.30
CA THR A 189 10.47 -6.57 -4.88
C THR A 189 11.86 -6.02 -4.58
N GLY A 190 12.24 -5.93 -3.31
CA GLY A 190 13.56 -5.46 -2.89
C GLY A 190 13.49 -4.17 -2.08
N GLU A 191 14.54 -3.37 -2.15
CA GLU A 191 14.80 -2.30 -1.19
C GLU A 191 15.10 -0.97 -1.87
N PHE A 192 14.93 0.11 -1.11
CA PHE A 192 15.35 1.44 -1.53
C PHE A 192 15.76 2.32 -0.36
N LYS A 193 16.65 3.26 -0.64
CA LYS A 193 17.03 4.33 0.28
C LYS A 193 16.52 5.67 -0.23
N VAL A 194 15.96 6.46 0.66
CA VAL A 194 15.35 7.77 0.31
C VAL A 194 15.54 8.78 1.44
N ARG A 195 15.63 10.07 1.10
CA ARG A 195 15.59 11.18 2.08
C ARG A 195 14.16 11.70 2.29
N PHE A 196 13.28 10.77 2.62
CA PHE A 196 11.87 11.03 2.90
C PHE A 196 11.40 10.01 3.93
N LYS A 197 10.83 10.47 5.05
CA LYS A 197 10.31 9.59 6.09
C LYS A 197 8.93 9.10 5.68
N ILE A 198 8.77 7.78 5.61
CA ILE A 198 7.56 7.10 5.17
C ILE A 198 7.14 6.14 6.29
N PRO A 199 5.90 6.20 6.79
CA PRO A 199 5.41 5.22 7.74
C PRO A 199 5.35 3.81 7.12
N ASP A 200 5.50 2.81 7.97
CA ASP A 200 5.30 1.42 7.57
C ASP A 200 3.91 1.21 6.97
N TYR A 201 3.81 0.27 6.05
CA TYR A 201 2.59 -0.14 5.33
C TYR A 201 2.05 0.85 4.30
N PHE A 202 2.69 2.00 4.10
CA PHE A 202 2.34 2.87 2.98
C PHE A 202 2.63 2.18 1.65
N GLY A 203 1.64 2.21 0.74
CA GLY A 203 1.77 1.62 -0.59
C GLY A 203 2.16 2.63 -1.66
N PHE A 204 2.85 2.15 -2.71
CA PHE A 204 3.23 2.95 -3.87
C PHE A 204 2.83 2.26 -5.17
N GLY A 205 2.61 3.06 -6.22
CA GLY A 205 2.31 2.58 -7.56
C GLY A 205 0.84 2.20 -7.77
N LYS A 206 0.61 1.17 -8.56
CA LYS A 206 -0.73 0.69 -8.89
C LYS A 206 -1.20 -0.34 -7.86
N GLY A 207 -2.49 -0.31 -7.54
CA GLY A 207 -3.10 -1.32 -6.67
C GLY A 207 -2.85 -1.11 -5.18
N VAL A 208 -2.46 0.08 -4.73
CA VAL A 208 -2.18 0.42 -3.32
C VAL A 208 -3.32 0.00 -2.38
N SER A 209 -4.58 0.33 -2.73
CA SER A 209 -5.73 -0.09 -1.92
C SER A 209 -5.95 -1.61 -1.86
N GLN A 210 -5.28 -2.37 -2.73
CA GLN A 210 -5.32 -3.83 -2.78
C GLN A 210 -4.03 -4.46 -2.23
N GLY A 211 -3.23 -3.69 -1.48
CA GLY A 211 -2.05 -4.16 -0.78
C GLY A 211 -0.76 -4.22 -1.61
N PHE A 212 -0.75 -3.70 -2.83
CA PHE A 212 0.48 -3.67 -3.64
C PHE A 212 1.38 -2.49 -3.26
N GLY A 213 2.70 -2.72 -3.39
CA GLY A 213 3.74 -1.70 -3.20
C GLY A 213 3.90 -1.22 -1.76
N SER A 214 3.43 -1.98 -0.79
CA SER A 214 3.54 -1.65 0.63
C SER A 214 4.99 -1.76 1.10
N VAL A 215 5.41 -0.80 1.93
CA VAL A 215 6.79 -0.71 2.42
C VAL A 215 6.88 -0.84 3.93
N LYS A 216 8.06 -1.25 4.39
CA LYS A 216 8.44 -1.24 5.79
C LYS A 216 9.86 -0.72 5.94
N GLN A 217 10.10 0.11 6.94
CA GLN A 217 11.44 0.59 7.24
C GLN A 217 12.31 -0.56 7.73
N ILE A 218 13.53 -0.63 7.20
CA ILE A 218 14.60 -1.47 7.72
C ILE A 218 15.33 -0.63 8.76
N ILE A 219 15.34 -1.10 9.99
CA ILE A 219 16.15 -0.54 11.07
C ILE A 219 17.39 -1.42 11.09
N ASP A 220 18.54 -0.84 10.68
CA ASP A 220 19.82 -1.53 10.84
C ASP A 220 20.03 -1.64 12.37
N GLU A 221 20.09 -2.85 12.91
CA GLU A 221 20.50 -3.09 14.29
C GLU A 221 21.97 -2.66 14.40
N GLU A 222 22.26 -1.72 15.29
CA GLU A 222 23.61 -1.27 15.61
C GLU A 222 24.42 -2.37 16.32
#